data_3499a79c90ddcc685c9e26b0acbcbb87
#
_entry.id   3499a79c90ddcc685c9e26b0acbcbb87
#
_cell.length_a   1.000
_cell.length_b   1.000
_cell.length_c   1.000
_cell.angle_alpha   90.00
_cell.angle_beta   90.00
_cell.angle_gamma   90.00
#
_symmetry.space_group_name_H-M   'P 1'
#
loop_
_entity.id
_entity.type
_entity.pdbx_description
1 polymer ?
#
loop_
_entity_poly.entity_id
_entity_poly.type
_entity_poly.pdbx_seq_one_letter_code
_entity_poly.pdbx_strand_id
1 'polypeptide(L)'
;MGYYPKEYMDGDIAPEFLELMRKNLQVLREGGVKCILRFAYSDSESERPWDPKPEIVQRHIQNIKPVLQEYGDVILVFQAGFVGVWGEWYYTENFVSNPNTPEKHALRKEVTDAMLAALPSDRQIALRTPMFARMMYADSYTDTLTVETAHNGTPRSRISAFNDCFGASSNDTGTFSGEQTREFWKADTRYVFMGGETCGLSSYCTCEASLKDMEDYHWTYLNSAYHGGVLTRWRTDG
;
A
#
# COMPACT_ATOMS: atom_id res chain seq x y z
N MET A 1 -1.52 8.04 -7.06
CA MET A 1 -2.86 8.61 -7.28
C MET A 1 -3.74 8.22 -6.10
N GLY A 2 -4.20 9.20 -5.33
CA GLY A 2 -5.05 8.99 -4.16
C GLY A 2 -6.49 9.42 -4.43
N TYR A 3 -7.44 8.64 -3.94
CA TYR A 3 -8.86 8.98 -3.93
C TYR A 3 -9.39 8.99 -2.51
N TYR A 4 -10.24 9.97 -2.17
CA TYR A 4 -10.79 10.17 -0.83
C TYR A 4 -12.34 10.13 -0.88
N PRO A 5 -12.96 8.93 -0.82
CA PRO A 5 -14.42 8.78 -0.82
C PRO A 5 -15.05 9.06 0.56
N LYS A 6 -14.60 10.11 1.25
CA LYS A 6 -15.03 10.48 2.60
C LYS A 6 -16.52 10.76 2.71
N GLU A 7 -17.09 11.38 1.69
CA GLU A 7 -18.51 11.74 1.65
C GLU A 7 -19.46 10.52 1.53
N TYR A 8 -18.92 9.33 1.25
CA TYR A 8 -19.70 8.09 1.07
C TYR A 8 -19.59 7.12 2.25
N MET A 9 -19.07 7.55 3.40
CA MET A 9 -18.84 6.65 4.55
C MET A 9 -20.11 5.96 5.09
N ASP A 10 -21.31 6.42 4.72
CA ASP A 10 -22.60 5.87 5.15
C ASP A 10 -23.34 5.14 4.01
N GLY A 11 -22.79 5.06 2.79
CA GLY A 11 -23.52 4.56 1.63
C GLY A 11 -22.64 4.01 0.52
N ASP A 12 -23.19 4.02 -0.70
CA ASP A 12 -22.46 3.64 -1.92
C ASP A 12 -21.70 4.84 -2.48
N ILE A 13 -20.59 4.56 -3.17
CA ILE A 13 -19.88 5.55 -3.97
C ILE A 13 -20.78 5.99 -5.12
N ALA A 14 -20.98 7.30 -5.29
CA ALA A 14 -21.82 7.84 -6.34
C ALA A 14 -21.26 7.53 -7.75
N PRO A 15 -22.16 7.37 -8.75
CA PRO A 15 -21.74 7.12 -10.13
C PRO A 15 -20.78 8.19 -10.69
N GLU A 16 -20.96 9.44 -10.29
CA GLU A 16 -20.14 10.58 -10.72
C GLU A 16 -18.68 10.43 -10.26
N PHE A 17 -18.46 9.88 -9.06
CA PHE A 17 -17.11 9.59 -8.57
C PHE A 17 -16.45 8.47 -9.38
N LEU A 18 -17.21 7.42 -9.72
CA LEU A 18 -16.70 6.33 -10.56
C LEU A 18 -16.38 6.80 -11.97
N GLU A 19 -17.18 7.72 -12.51
CA GLU A 19 -16.93 8.34 -13.83
C GLU A 19 -15.69 9.24 -13.80
N LEU A 20 -15.49 9.99 -12.71
CA LEU A 20 -14.24 10.75 -12.50
C LEU A 20 -13.02 9.82 -12.49
N MET A 21 -13.12 8.67 -11.81
CA MET A 21 -12.05 7.67 -11.82
C MET A 21 -11.74 7.17 -13.23
N ARG A 22 -12.77 6.80 -14.02
CA ARG A 22 -12.60 6.38 -15.41
C ARG A 22 -11.90 7.43 -16.23
N LYS A 23 -12.37 8.68 -16.15
CA LYS A 23 -11.76 9.80 -16.87
C LYS A 23 -10.28 9.96 -16.52
N ASN A 24 -9.94 9.93 -15.25
CA ASN A 24 -8.54 10.07 -14.79
C ASN A 24 -7.66 8.91 -15.31
N LEU A 25 -8.14 7.66 -15.18
CA LEU A 25 -7.41 6.48 -15.63
C LEU A 25 -7.29 6.44 -17.16
N GLN A 26 -8.31 6.91 -17.89
CA GLN A 26 -8.25 7.04 -19.34
C GLN A 26 -7.16 8.03 -19.80
N VAL A 27 -7.04 9.18 -19.13
CA VAL A 27 -5.97 10.15 -19.41
C VAL A 27 -4.58 9.53 -19.18
N LEU A 28 -4.40 8.72 -18.12
CA LEU A 28 -3.15 7.99 -17.89
C LEU A 28 -2.87 6.98 -19.01
N ARG A 29 -3.90 6.26 -19.46
CA ARG A 29 -3.78 5.29 -20.55
C ARG A 29 -3.35 5.97 -21.86
N GLU A 30 -3.99 7.08 -22.20
CA GLU A 30 -3.65 7.88 -23.39
C GLU A 30 -2.24 8.47 -23.30
N GLY A 31 -1.82 8.88 -22.10
CA GLY A 31 -0.46 9.35 -21.83
C GLY A 31 0.61 8.25 -21.79
N GLY A 32 0.24 6.97 -21.85
CA GLY A 32 1.17 5.84 -21.81
C GLY A 32 1.85 5.64 -20.45
N VAL A 33 1.24 6.11 -19.35
CA VAL A 33 1.81 6.04 -18.00
C VAL A 33 1.02 5.09 -17.10
N LYS A 34 1.66 4.61 -16.04
CA LYS A 34 1.05 3.79 -15.00
C LYS A 34 0.83 4.60 -13.73
N CYS A 35 -0.08 4.15 -12.87
CA CYS A 35 -0.29 4.75 -11.56
C CYS A 35 -0.09 3.75 -10.42
N ILE A 36 0.34 4.28 -9.28
CA ILE A 36 0.18 3.65 -7.98
C ILE A 36 -1.13 4.19 -7.43
N LEU A 37 -2.08 3.29 -7.15
CA LEU A 37 -3.43 3.66 -6.73
C LEU A 37 -3.59 3.45 -5.23
N ARG A 38 -4.28 4.39 -4.54
CA ARG A 38 -4.65 4.27 -3.12
C ARG A 38 -5.99 4.95 -2.87
N PHE A 39 -6.75 4.40 -1.93
CA PHE A 39 -7.94 5.03 -1.36
C PHE A 39 -7.75 5.28 0.13
N ALA A 40 -8.23 6.42 0.62
CA ALA A 40 -8.31 6.71 2.05
C ALA A 40 -9.57 7.55 2.31
N TYR A 41 -10.06 7.54 3.54
CA TYR A 41 -11.23 8.35 3.90
C TYR A 41 -10.81 9.64 4.61
N SER A 42 -9.65 9.65 5.23
CA SER A 42 -9.10 10.83 5.90
C SER A 42 -7.64 11.01 5.55
N ASP A 43 -7.22 12.25 5.43
CA ASP A 43 -5.83 12.70 5.24
C ASP A 43 -5.28 13.45 6.47
N SER A 44 -6.01 13.41 7.61
CA SER A 44 -5.63 14.09 8.83
C SER A 44 -6.02 13.31 10.08
N GLU A 45 -5.11 13.21 11.04
CA GLU A 45 -5.39 12.62 12.37
C GLU A 45 -6.45 13.41 13.15
N SER A 46 -6.64 14.69 12.86
CA SER A 46 -7.65 15.53 13.51
C SER A 46 -9.05 15.36 12.91
N GLU A 47 -9.20 14.74 11.76
CA GLU A 47 -10.47 14.58 11.05
C GLU A 47 -11.04 13.17 11.21
N ARG A 48 -11.95 13.00 12.16
CA ARG A 48 -12.67 11.74 12.43
C ARG A 48 -14.06 11.75 11.77
N PRO A 49 -14.62 10.56 11.47
CA PRO A 49 -14.03 9.24 11.56
C PRO A 49 -12.94 9.01 10.52
N TRP A 50 -11.93 8.19 10.84
CA TRP A 50 -10.81 7.90 9.92
C TRP A 50 -11.12 6.81 8.90
N ASP A 51 -12.04 5.92 9.23
CA ASP A 51 -12.54 4.86 8.35
C ASP A 51 -13.99 4.54 8.66
N PRO A 52 -14.79 4.09 7.69
CA PRO A 52 -16.14 3.61 7.90
C PRO A 52 -16.11 2.17 8.42
N LYS A 53 -17.29 1.65 8.73
CA LYS A 53 -17.45 0.26 9.14
C LYS A 53 -16.97 -0.72 8.05
N PRO A 54 -16.49 -1.91 8.42
CA PRO A 54 -15.94 -2.89 7.47
C PRO A 54 -16.90 -3.23 6.31
N GLU A 55 -18.20 -3.33 6.57
CA GLU A 55 -19.21 -3.60 5.53
C GLU A 55 -19.31 -2.48 4.48
N ILE A 56 -19.05 -1.23 4.87
CA ILE A 56 -19.03 -0.09 3.94
C ILE A 56 -17.74 -0.15 3.09
N VAL A 57 -16.60 -0.45 3.70
CA VAL A 57 -15.35 -0.66 2.96
C VAL A 57 -15.52 -1.75 1.90
N GLN A 58 -16.10 -2.89 2.27
CA GLN A 58 -16.40 -3.98 1.35
C GLN A 58 -17.30 -3.53 0.19
N ARG A 59 -18.33 -2.76 0.48
CA ARG A 59 -19.24 -2.18 -0.52
C ARG A 59 -18.51 -1.25 -1.47
N HIS A 60 -17.67 -0.35 -0.97
CA HIS A 60 -16.87 0.56 -1.79
C HIS A 60 -15.92 -0.19 -2.72
N ILE A 61 -15.27 -1.26 -2.25
CA ILE A 61 -14.43 -2.10 -3.09
C ILE A 61 -15.26 -2.73 -4.22
N GLN A 62 -16.50 -3.18 -3.95
CA GLN A 62 -17.40 -3.69 -4.99
C GLN A 62 -17.84 -2.59 -5.97
N ASN A 63 -18.11 -1.36 -5.49
CA ASN A 63 -18.47 -0.23 -6.36
C ASN A 63 -17.35 0.11 -7.35
N ILE A 64 -16.09 0.13 -6.90
CA ILE A 64 -14.94 0.47 -7.78
C ILE A 64 -14.45 -0.69 -8.64
N LYS A 65 -14.82 -1.94 -8.31
CA LYS A 65 -14.36 -3.15 -9.03
C LYS A 65 -14.48 -3.06 -10.55
N PRO A 66 -15.62 -2.63 -11.14
CA PRO A 66 -15.73 -2.52 -12.60
C PRO A 66 -14.68 -1.59 -13.21
N VAL A 67 -14.37 -0.47 -12.53
CA VAL A 67 -13.35 0.48 -12.98
C VAL A 67 -11.95 -0.12 -12.87
N LEU A 68 -11.65 -0.85 -11.78
CA LEU A 68 -10.36 -1.53 -11.61
C LEU A 68 -10.12 -2.61 -12.66
N GLN A 69 -11.17 -3.35 -13.03
CA GLN A 69 -11.11 -4.36 -14.09
C GLN A 69 -10.91 -3.73 -15.48
N GLU A 70 -11.61 -2.63 -15.76
CA GLU A 70 -11.54 -1.93 -17.04
C GLU A 70 -10.16 -1.28 -17.27
N TYR A 71 -9.55 -0.74 -16.20
CA TYR A 71 -8.28 0.03 -16.26
C TYR A 71 -7.10 -0.66 -15.59
N GLY A 72 -7.17 -1.97 -15.39
CA GLY A 72 -6.07 -2.74 -14.79
C GLY A 72 -4.73 -2.59 -15.51
N ASP A 73 -4.75 -2.32 -16.82
CA ASP A 73 -3.55 -2.09 -17.64
C ASP A 73 -2.77 -0.84 -17.23
N VAL A 74 -3.42 0.19 -16.67
CA VAL A 74 -2.73 1.41 -16.20
C VAL A 74 -2.44 1.41 -14.71
N ILE A 75 -2.92 0.43 -13.95
CA ILE A 75 -2.61 0.27 -12.53
C ILE A 75 -1.34 -0.57 -12.38
N LEU A 76 -0.24 0.04 -11.93
CA LEU A 76 0.98 -0.69 -11.62
C LEU A 76 0.78 -1.55 -10.37
N VAL A 77 0.37 -0.91 -9.28
CA VAL A 77 0.12 -1.53 -7.98
C VAL A 77 -0.99 -0.79 -7.25
N PHE A 78 -1.80 -1.52 -6.49
CA PHE A 78 -2.80 -0.95 -5.61
C PHE A 78 -2.27 -1.00 -4.17
N GLN A 79 -1.86 0.13 -3.62
CA GLN A 79 -1.49 0.21 -2.21
C GLN A 79 -2.74 -0.01 -1.35
N ALA A 80 -2.67 -0.93 -0.41
CA ALA A 80 -3.77 -1.26 0.48
C ALA A 80 -4.14 -0.04 1.31
N GLY A 81 -5.29 0.51 0.99
CA GLY A 81 -5.86 1.69 1.61
C GLY A 81 -7.09 1.35 2.44
N PHE A 82 -8.08 2.23 2.46
CA PHE A 82 -9.38 2.12 3.12
C PHE A 82 -9.37 2.04 4.64
N VAL A 83 -8.30 1.63 5.28
CA VAL A 83 -8.22 1.44 6.73
C VAL A 83 -7.30 2.50 7.33
N GLY A 84 -7.82 3.25 8.29
CA GLY A 84 -7.07 4.27 9.01
C GLY A 84 -6.78 5.54 8.22
N VAL A 85 -6.14 6.48 8.90
CA VAL A 85 -5.68 7.75 8.31
C VAL A 85 -4.73 7.47 7.15
N TRP A 86 -4.84 8.21 6.07
CA TRP A 86 -4.10 8.07 4.81
C TRP A 86 -4.23 6.68 4.14
N GLY A 87 -5.06 5.79 4.71
CA GLY A 87 -5.11 4.39 4.28
C GLY A 87 -3.86 3.59 4.65
N GLU A 88 -3.14 3.98 5.70
CA GLU A 88 -1.90 3.32 6.15
C GLU A 88 -2.11 2.27 7.25
N TRP A 89 -3.37 2.01 7.62
CA TRP A 89 -3.76 0.98 8.58
C TRP A 89 -3.42 1.27 10.05
N TYR A 90 -3.04 2.51 10.34
CA TYR A 90 -2.90 3.09 11.66
C TYR A 90 -4.03 4.10 11.93
N TYR A 91 -4.28 4.41 13.19
CA TYR A 91 -5.32 5.36 13.61
C TYR A 91 -6.69 5.00 13.05
N THR A 92 -7.11 3.75 13.25
CA THR A 92 -8.40 3.23 12.81
C THR A 92 -9.44 3.27 13.93
N GLU A 93 -10.72 3.40 13.59
CA GLU A 93 -11.85 3.36 14.53
C GLU A 93 -12.65 2.07 14.42
N ASN A 94 -12.74 1.51 13.24
CA ASN A 94 -13.60 0.37 12.94
C ASN A 94 -12.85 -0.96 12.74
N PHE A 95 -11.51 -0.90 12.78
CA PHE A 95 -10.64 -2.07 12.74
C PHE A 95 -9.83 -2.16 14.03
N VAL A 96 -9.30 -3.33 14.35
CA VAL A 96 -8.50 -3.49 15.57
C VAL A 96 -7.25 -2.61 15.51
N SER A 97 -7.08 -1.74 16.51
CA SER A 97 -5.86 -0.93 16.63
C SER A 97 -4.67 -1.81 17.04
N ASN A 98 -3.53 -1.60 16.37
CA ASN A 98 -2.28 -2.32 16.64
C ASN A 98 -2.45 -3.85 16.75
N PRO A 99 -3.05 -4.51 15.75
CA PRO A 99 -3.27 -5.94 15.79
C PRO A 99 -1.91 -6.67 15.80
N ASN A 100 -1.78 -7.66 16.67
CA ASN A 100 -0.53 -8.41 16.87
C ASN A 100 -0.69 -9.92 16.74
N THR A 101 -1.86 -10.40 16.33
CA THR A 101 -2.13 -11.80 16.03
C THR A 101 -2.90 -11.93 14.72
N PRO A 102 -2.83 -13.09 14.02
CA PRO A 102 -3.60 -13.30 12.78
C PRO A 102 -5.10 -13.10 12.96
N GLU A 103 -5.67 -13.52 14.09
CA GLU A 103 -7.12 -13.38 14.35
C GLU A 103 -7.52 -11.91 14.42
N LYS A 104 -6.68 -11.04 14.98
CA LYS A 104 -6.93 -9.61 15.04
C LYS A 104 -6.76 -8.91 13.68
N HIS A 105 -6.14 -9.58 12.72
CA HIS A 105 -6.05 -9.13 11.33
C HIS A 105 -7.20 -9.63 10.44
N ALA A 106 -8.13 -10.44 10.93
CA ALA A 106 -9.16 -11.06 10.11
C ALA A 106 -9.93 -10.06 9.23
N LEU A 107 -10.47 -8.98 9.83
CA LEU A 107 -11.18 -7.93 9.07
C LEU A 107 -10.29 -7.23 8.04
N ARG A 108 -9.01 -7.03 8.35
CA ARG A 108 -8.04 -6.44 7.42
C ARG A 108 -7.73 -7.38 6.26
N LYS A 109 -7.66 -8.69 6.55
CA LYS A 109 -7.51 -9.71 5.53
C LYS A 109 -8.70 -9.77 4.60
N GLU A 110 -9.93 -9.68 5.13
CA GLU A 110 -11.15 -9.60 4.32
C GLU A 110 -11.11 -8.39 3.36
N VAL A 111 -10.65 -7.22 3.82
CA VAL A 111 -10.46 -6.04 2.95
C VAL A 111 -9.44 -6.33 1.86
N THR A 112 -8.28 -6.90 2.21
CA THR A 112 -7.22 -7.21 1.24
C THR A 112 -7.68 -8.27 0.24
N ASP A 113 -8.37 -9.31 0.69
CA ASP A 113 -8.92 -10.36 -0.18
C ASP A 113 -9.97 -9.79 -1.15
N ALA A 114 -10.82 -8.87 -0.70
CA ALA A 114 -11.78 -8.17 -1.55
C ALA A 114 -11.09 -7.29 -2.60
N MET A 115 -10.01 -6.59 -2.23
CA MET A 115 -9.19 -5.81 -3.16
C MET A 115 -8.53 -6.72 -4.21
N LEU A 116 -7.95 -7.86 -3.79
CA LEU A 116 -7.38 -8.87 -4.71
C LEU A 116 -8.42 -9.40 -5.69
N ALA A 117 -9.65 -9.63 -5.22
CA ALA A 117 -10.76 -10.08 -6.05
C ALA A 117 -11.34 -8.99 -6.97
N ALA A 118 -11.10 -7.71 -6.65
CA ALA A 118 -11.51 -6.57 -7.46
C ALA A 118 -10.52 -6.25 -8.59
N LEU A 119 -9.25 -6.59 -8.44
CA LEU A 119 -8.20 -6.38 -9.44
C LEU A 119 -8.13 -7.52 -10.46
N PRO A 120 -7.64 -7.28 -11.69
CA PRO A 120 -7.17 -8.34 -12.56
C PRO A 120 -6.16 -9.25 -11.87
N SER A 121 -6.13 -10.53 -12.23
CA SER A 121 -5.35 -11.57 -11.54
C SER A 121 -3.83 -11.37 -11.61
N ASP A 122 -3.36 -10.58 -12.56
CA ASP A 122 -1.95 -10.22 -12.77
C ASP A 122 -1.53 -8.93 -12.05
N ARG A 123 -2.42 -8.31 -11.25
CA ARG A 123 -2.13 -7.10 -10.48
C ARG A 123 -1.87 -7.42 -9.01
N GLN A 124 -1.06 -6.60 -8.37
CA GLN A 124 -0.62 -6.77 -7.00
C GLN A 124 -1.22 -5.71 -6.07
N ILE A 125 -1.33 -6.07 -4.79
CA ILE A 125 -1.67 -5.17 -3.70
C ILE A 125 -0.44 -5.00 -2.81
N ALA A 126 -0.05 -3.75 -2.56
CA ALA A 126 1.05 -3.46 -1.64
C ALA A 126 0.52 -3.25 -0.22
N LEU A 127 1.16 -3.91 0.76
CA LEU A 127 0.89 -3.74 2.19
C LEU A 127 1.94 -2.85 2.85
N ARG A 128 1.51 -2.08 3.86
CA ARG A 128 2.30 -1.01 4.49
C ARG A 128 3.48 -1.52 5.33
N THR A 129 3.41 -2.72 5.86
CA THR A 129 4.48 -3.30 6.70
C THR A 129 4.66 -4.79 6.43
N PRO A 130 5.86 -5.36 6.67
CA PRO A 130 6.09 -6.80 6.56
C PRO A 130 5.25 -7.58 7.58
N MET A 131 4.94 -6.98 8.73
CA MET A 131 4.07 -7.59 9.74
C MET A 131 2.67 -7.87 9.18
N PHE A 132 2.08 -6.94 8.43
CA PHE A 132 0.75 -7.14 7.84
C PHE A 132 0.75 -8.27 6.82
N ALA A 133 1.76 -8.33 5.95
CA ALA A 133 1.91 -9.42 5.00
C ALA A 133 2.04 -10.78 5.71
N ARG A 134 2.90 -10.85 6.74
CA ARG A 134 3.10 -12.07 7.53
C ARG A 134 1.83 -12.49 8.26
N MET A 135 1.12 -11.57 8.93
CA MET A 135 -0.06 -11.91 9.73
C MET A 135 -1.24 -12.42 8.89
N MET A 136 -1.32 -12.01 7.62
CA MET A 136 -2.45 -12.33 6.76
C MET A 136 -2.16 -13.40 5.70
N TYR A 137 -0.90 -13.57 5.30
CA TYR A 137 -0.57 -14.36 4.09
C TYR A 137 0.66 -15.26 4.22
N ALA A 138 1.38 -15.26 5.34
CA ALA A 138 2.54 -16.11 5.55
C ALA A 138 2.52 -16.74 6.95
N ASP A 139 3.06 -17.95 7.08
CA ASP A 139 3.08 -18.68 8.35
C ASP A 139 4.13 -18.10 9.32
N SER A 140 5.24 -17.60 8.77
CA SER A 140 6.34 -17.00 9.54
C SER A 140 7.10 -15.97 8.71
N TYR A 141 8.07 -15.27 9.30
CA TYR A 141 8.99 -14.39 8.55
C TYR A 141 10.04 -15.17 7.72
N THR A 142 10.09 -16.48 7.79
CA THR A 142 10.90 -17.33 6.92
C THR A 142 10.09 -17.97 5.78
N ASP A 143 8.76 -17.82 5.81
CA ASP A 143 7.87 -18.21 4.72
C ASP A 143 7.86 -17.10 3.64
N THR A 144 8.94 -17.06 2.85
CA THR A 144 9.16 -16.07 1.81
C THR A 144 8.81 -16.61 0.43
N LEU A 145 8.57 -15.72 -0.52
CA LEU A 145 8.37 -16.09 -1.92
C LEU A 145 9.64 -16.72 -2.49
N THR A 146 9.45 -17.71 -3.35
CA THR A 146 10.51 -18.38 -4.12
C THR A 146 10.19 -18.33 -5.61
N VAL A 147 11.11 -18.78 -6.45
CA VAL A 147 10.87 -18.88 -7.91
C VAL A 147 9.64 -19.74 -8.21
N GLU A 148 9.39 -20.79 -7.42
CA GLU A 148 8.27 -21.71 -7.61
C GLU A 148 6.93 -21.12 -7.14
N THR A 149 6.95 -20.27 -6.11
CA THR A 149 5.74 -19.72 -5.51
C THR A 149 5.40 -18.32 -5.99
N ALA A 150 6.39 -17.56 -6.47
CA ALA A 150 6.16 -16.28 -7.11
C ALA A 150 5.37 -16.45 -8.40
N HIS A 151 4.47 -15.55 -8.68
CA HIS A 151 3.66 -15.53 -9.92
C HIS A 151 2.74 -16.75 -10.13
N ASN A 152 2.48 -17.56 -9.11
CA ASN A 152 1.60 -18.72 -9.19
C ASN A 152 0.10 -18.38 -9.12
N GLY A 153 -0.26 -17.10 -9.02
CA GLY A 153 -1.64 -16.61 -9.02
C GLY A 153 -2.35 -16.73 -7.66
N THR A 154 -1.70 -17.27 -6.63
CA THR A 154 -2.25 -17.29 -5.26
C THR A 154 -2.32 -15.89 -4.66
N PRO A 155 -3.20 -15.63 -3.67
CA PRO A 155 -3.21 -14.36 -2.95
C PRO A 155 -1.82 -13.97 -2.46
N ARG A 156 -1.05 -14.90 -1.88
CA ARG A 156 0.30 -14.65 -1.35
C ARG A 156 1.26 -14.10 -2.41
N SER A 157 1.26 -14.65 -3.61
CA SER A 157 2.13 -14.21 -4.72
C SER A 157 1.76 -12.84 -5.30
N ARG A 158 0.62 -12.29 -4.90
CA ARG A 158 0.12 -10.98 -5.32
C ARG A 158 0.21 -9.92 -4.22
N ILE A 159 0.81 -10.25 -3.07
CA ILE A 159 1.07 -9.31 -1.99
C ILE A 159 2.45 -8.70 -2.18
N SER A 160 2.48 -7.40 -2.40
CA SER A 160 3.67 -6.58 -2.54
C SER A 160 3.83 -5.62 -1.34
N ALA A 161 4.77 -4.71 -1.37
CA ALA A 161 5.18 -3.92 -0.24
C ALA A 161 5.23 -2.42 -0.53
N PHE A 162 4.92 -1.59 0.49
CA PHE A 162 5.22 -0.17 0.44
C PHE A 162 5.62 0.37 1.81
N ASN A 163 6.55 1.33 1.81
CA ASN A 163 7.09 1.99 2.99
C ASN A 163 6.95 3.51 2.84
N ASP A 164 6.00 4.10 3.57
CA ASP A 164 5.73 5.54 3.49
C ASP A 164 6.51 6.37 4.51
N CYS A 165 7.44 5.74 5.24
CA CYS A 165 8.40 6.43 6.12
C CYS A 165 9.84 5.97 5.88
N PHE A 166 10.18 5.74 4.62
CA PHE A 166 11.49 5.28 4.19
C PHE A 166 12.61 6.17 4.68
N GLY A 167 13.57 5.59 5.41
CA GLY A 167 14.72 6.29 5.96
C GLY A 167 14.41 7.30 7.06
N ALA A 168 13.21 7.33 7.63
CA ALA A 168 12.83 8.34 8.62
C ALA A 168 13.39 8.05 10.03
N SER A 169 13.72 6.81 10.34
CA SER A 169 14.33 6.38 11.60
C SER A 169 15.00 5.02 11.45
N SER A 170 15.59 4.48 12.52
CA SER A 170 16.20 3.15 12.52
C SER A 170 15.24 2.01 12.15
N ASN A 171 13.93 2.22 12.31
CA ASN A 171 12.88 1.26 11.99
C ASN A 171 11.80 1.81 11.05
N ASP A 172 12.10 2.91 10.36
CA ASP A 172 11.20 3.61 9.45
C ASP A 172 9.84 3.90 10.10
N THR A 173 9.90 4.54 11.28
CA THR A 173 8.73 4.95 12.06
C THR A 173 7.74 3.80 12.28
N GLY A 174 8.28 2.61 12.64
CA GLY A 174 7.48 1.43 12.96
C GLY A 174 7.14 0.52 11.77
N THR A 175 7.67 0.78 10.58
CA THR A 175 7.56 -0.14 9.44
C THR A 175 8.21 -1.49 9.76
N PHE A 176 9.39 -1.46 10.38
CA PHE A 176 10.11 -2.66 10.79
C PHE A 176 10.07 -2.86 12.30
N SER A 177 9.82 -4.09 12.75
CA SER A 177 9.81 -4.48 14.17
C SER A 177 11.02 -5.31 14.61
N GLY A 178 11.99 -5.49 13.71
CA GLY A 178 13.21 -6.26 13.95
C GLY A 178 13.83 -6.77 12.66
N GLU A 179 15.01 -7.38 12.75
CA GLU A 179 15.78 -7.86 11.60
C GLU A 179 15.01 -8.88 10.77
N GLN A 180 14.26 -9.79 11.39
CA GLN A 180 13.45 -10.78 10.67
C GLN A 180 12.41 -10.14 9.74
N THR A 181 11.91 -8.95 10.07
CA THR A 181 10.96 -8.22 9.20
C THR A 181 11.66 -7.58 8.01
N ARG A 182 12.92 -7.18 8.18
CA ARG A 182 13.75 -6.68 7.09
C ARG A 182 14.10 -7.79 6.11
N GLU A 183 14.59 -8.91 6.62
CA GLU A 183 14.96 -10.07 5.81
C GLU A 183 13.77 -10.66 5.05
N PHE A 184 12.58 -10.67 5.67
CA PHE A 184 11.33 -11.08 5.00
C PHE A 184 11.06 -10.23 3.76
N TRP A 185 11.11 -8.89 3.88
CA TRP A 185 10.89 -8.02 2.71
C TRP A 185 12.03 -8.09 1.70
N LYS A 186 13.29 -8.18 2.11
CA LYS A 186 14.41 -8.38 1.17
C LYS A 186 14.24 -9.63 0.30
N ALA A 187 13.71 -10.70 0.87
CA ALA A 187 13.45 -11.94 0.13
C ALA A 187 12.23 -11.80 -0.81
N ASP A 188 11.11 -11.29 -0.30
CA ASP A 188 9.86 -11.20 -1.05
C ASP A 188 9.93 -10.22 -2.21
N THR A 189 10.53 -9.04 -2.00
CA THR A 189 10.58 -7.95 -2.99
C THR A 189 11.47 -8.25 -4.20
N ARG A 190 12.15 -9.39 -4.22
CA ARG A 190 12.75 -9.94 -5.45
C ARG A 190 11.69 -10.30 -6.50
N TYR A 191 10.45 -10.53 -6.08
CA TYR A 191 9.39 -11.08 -6.93
C TYR A 191 8.15 -10.19 -7.03
N VAL A 192 8.00 -9.25 -6.09
CA VAL A 192 6.84 -8.35 -6.01
C VAL A 192 7.29 -6.90 -5.94
N PHE A 193 6.40 -5.98 -6.26
CA PHE A 193 6.71 -4.55 -6.21
C PHE A 193 7.09 -4.11 -4.79
N MET A 194 8.03 -3.19 -4.72
CA MET A 194 8.38 -2.43 -3.52
C MET A 194 8.42 -0.95 -3.86
N GLY A 195 7.88 -0.11 -2.99
CA GLY A 195 7.97 1.34 -3.15
C GLY A 195 7.46 2.09 -1.95
N GLY A 196 7.05 3.33 -2.15
CA GLY A 196 6.54 4.19 -1.09
C GLY A 196 7.08 5.61 -1.17
N GLU A 197 7.27 6.22 -0.01
CA GLU A 197 7.77 7.59 0.12
C GLU A 197 8.60 7.78 1.39
N THR A 198 9.28 8.93 1.47
CA THR A 198 9.93 9.38 2.70
C THR A 198 8.94 10.20 3.53
N CYS A 199 9.09 10.25 4.87
CA CYS A 199 8.19 11.03 5.71
C CYS A 199 8.91 12.04 6.63
N GLY A 200 10.23 12.06 6.67
CA GLY A 200 10.98 13.00 7.50
C GLY A 200 12.49 12.90 7.35
N LEU A 201 13.17 14.01 7.64
CA LEU A 201 14.63 14.06 7.67
C LEU A 201 15.18 13.32 8.90
N SER A 202 16.20 12.50 8.67
CA SER A 202 16.92 11.78 9.71
C SER A 202 18.38 11.53 9.32
N SER A 203 19.14 10.88 10.20
CA SER A 203 20.48 10.36 9.85
C SER A 203 20.44 9.12 8.96
N TYR A 204 19.30 8.47 8.83
CA TYR A 204 19.11 7.25 8.03
C TYR A 204 18.76 7.51 6.57
N CYS A 205 18.30 8.73 6.21
CA CYS A 205 17.97 9.11 4.84
C CYS A 205 19.12 9.84 4.12
N THR A 206 20.39 9.45 4.34
CA THR A 206 21.49 9.92 3.49
C THR A 206 21.35 9.31 2.09
N CYS A 207 21.91 9.93 1.07
CA CYS A 207 21.87 9.41 -0.30
C CYS A 207 22.45 7.99 -0.36
N GLU A 208 23.62 7.77 0.22
CA GLU A 208 24.29 6.46 0.28
C GLU A 208 23.44 5.39 0.98
N ALA A 209 22.93 5.69 2.19
CA ALA A 209 22.09 4.74 2.93
C ALA A 209 20.79 4.42 2.18
N SER A 210 20.19 5.43 1.56
CA SER A 210 18.93 5.25 0.81
C SER A 210 19.14 4.41 -0.46
N LEU A 211 20.23 4.62 -1.19
CA LEU A 211 20.57 3.81 -2.37
C LEU A 211 20.80 2.34 -1.99
N LYS A 212 21.52 2.12 -0.88
CA LYS A 212 21.74 0.76 -0.37
C LYS A 212 20.42 0.07 0.01
N ASP A 213 19.55 0.73 0.73
CA ASP A 213 18.25 0.18 1.11
C ASP A 213 17.35 -0.05 -0.12
N MET A 214 17.38 0.85 -1.11
CA MET A 214 16.66 0.66 -2.37
C MET A 214 17.15 -0.56 -3.14
N GLU A 215 18.45 -0.82 -3.14
CA GLU A 215 19.05 -2.03 -3.71
C GLU A 215 18.63 -3.27 -2.93
N ASP A 216 18.81 -3.27 -1.60
CA ASP A 216 18.50 -4.41 -0.70
C ASP A 216 17.02 -4.82 -0.77
N TYR A 217 16.10 -3.87 -0.92
CA TYR A 217 14.64 -4.12 -0.99
C TYR A 217 14.08 -4.05 -2.41
N HIS A 218 14.90 -4.02 -3.46
CA HIS A 218 14.49 -4.08 -4.87
C HIS A 218 13.42 -3.04 -5.23
N TRP A 219 13.63 -1.78 -4.83
CA TRP A 219 12.65 -0.72 -5.04
C TRP A 219 12.30 -0.53 -6.51
N THR A 220 11.00 -0.47 -6.79
CA THR A 220 10.43 -0.35 -8.12
C THR A 220 9.89 1.06 -8.40
N TYR A 221 9.43 1.75 -7.37
CA TYR A 221 8.88 3.11 -7.48
C TYR A 221 9.11 3.91 -6.21
N LEU A 222 9.18 5.24 -6.34
CA LEU A 222 9.29 6.18 -5.23
C LEU A 222 8.42 7.40 -5.52
N ASN A 223 7.69 7.89 -4.51
CA ASN A 223 6.98 9.16 -4.61
C ASN A 223 8.00 10.32 -4.66
N SER A 224 8.07 11.00 -5.80
CA SER A 224 9.02 12.10 -6.04
C SER A 224 8.58 13.45 -5.48
N ALA A 225 7.43 13.51 -4.78
CA ALA A 225 6.87 14.74 -4.22
C ALA A 225 6.99 14.84 -2.70
N TYR A 226 7.26 13.75 -1.98
CA TYR A 226 7.28 13.70 -0.52
C TYR A 226 8.39 12.78 0.02
N HIS A 227 9.08 13.13 1.08
CA HIS A 227 9.13 14.37 1.87
C HIS A 227 10.12 15.36 1.23
N GLY A 228 9.70 16.61 1.01
CA GLY A 228 10.48 17.61 0.26
C GLY A 228 11.88 17.89 0.82
N GLY A 229 12.07 17.87 2.15
CA GLY A 229 13.39 18.04 2.76
C GLY A 229 14.36 16.89 2.46
N VAL A 230 13.88 15.63 2.44
CA VAL A 230 14.67 14.47 2.09
C VAL A 230 15.05 14.49 0.60
N LEU A 231 14.07 14.77 -0.25
CA LEU A 231 14.31 14.87 -1.71
C LEU A 231 15.29 15.99 -2.05
N THR A 232 15.25 17.10 -1.33
CA THR A 232 16.24 18.19 -1.48
C THR A 232 17.61 17.73 -1.05
N ARG A 233 17.73 17.07 0.11
CA ARG A 233 19.00 16.51 0.59
C ARG A 233 19.64 15.57 -0.44
N TRP A 234 18.88 14.64 -1.01
CA TRP A 234 19.39 13.73 -2.02
C TRP A 234 19.88 14.44 -3.29
N ARG A 235 19.28 15.56 -3.68
CA ARG A 235 19.76 16.37 -4.82
C ARG A 235 21.05 17.12 -4.53
N THR A 236 21.33 17.41 -3.25
CA THR A 236 22.51 18.18 -2.84
C THR A 236 23.68 17.28 -2.45
N ASP A 237 23.40 16.11 -1.85
CA ASP A 237 24.42 15.19 -1.31
C ASP A 237 24.81 14.09 -2.30
N GLY A 238 24.02 13.88 -3.35
CA GLY A 238 24.26 12.91 -4.44
C GLY A 238 24.67 13.60 -5.71
#